data_36a3e4a7271f83f475f26f964bbab165
#
_entry.id   36a3e4a7271f83f475f26f964bbab165
#
_cell.length_a   1.000
_cell.length_b   1.000
_cell.length_c   1.000
_cell.angle_alpha   90.00
_cell.angle_beta   90.00
_cell.angle_gamma   90.00
#
_symmetry.space_group_name_H-M   'P 1'
#
loop_
_entity.id
_entity.type
_entity.pdbx_description
1 polymer ?
#
loop_
_entity_poly.entity_id
_entity_poly.type
_entity_poly.pdbx_seq_one_letter_code
_entity_poly.pdbx_strand_id
1 'polypeptide(L)'
;KFIFAFSIFWTYLWFSQYMLIWYANIPEETAYFKPRQQGPYRTIFFLNLIINFLAPLLIFMRRSSKRNYTTVTFVCILMVFGHWLDFYQMVFAGPFKEHVELGIFDFGVALGFVGLIMFVTGRTLAKYPLIAKNHPFLKESIIHHT
;
A
#
# COMPACT_ATOMS: atom_id res chain seq x y z
N LYS A 1 7.27 8.66 9.15
CA LYS A 1 8.54 8.51 8.39
C LYS A 1 8.57 7.16 7.67
N PHE A 2 8.28 6.04 8.36
CA PHE A 2 8.35 4.69 7.76
C PHE A 2 7.42 4.54 6.54
N ILE A 3 6.19 5.01 6.59
CA ILE A 3 5.24 4.95 5.47
C ILE A 3 5.84 5.55 4.20
N PHE A 4 6.47 6.74 4.31
CA PHE A 4 7.13 7.40 3.19
C PHE A 4 8.32 6.59 2.65
N ALA A 5 9.15 6.04 3.55
CA ALA A 5 10.30 5.23 3.15
C ALA A 5 9.86 3.94 2.45
N PHE A 6 8.85 3.25 2.98
CA PHE A 6 8.33 2.03 2.39
C PHE A 6 7.60 2.25 1.05
N SER A 7 6.94 3.39 0.84
CA SER A 7 6.34 3.70 -0.47
C SER A 7 7.42 3.89 -1.55
N ILE A 8 8.54 4.55 -1.21
CA ILE A 8 9.68 4.68 -2.12
C ILE A 8 10.32 3.31 -2.39
N PHE A 9 10.49 2.49 -1.35
CA PHE A 9 11.06 1.15 -1.48
C PHE A 9 10.20 0.22 -2.34
N TRP A 10 8.87 0.23 -2.14
CA TRP A 10 7.94 -0.51 -2.99
C TRP A 10 8.06 -0.06 -4.45
N THR A 11 8.10 1.25 -4.70
CA THR A 11 8.25 1.80 -6.05
C THR A 11 9.56 1.40 -6.69
N TYR A 12 10.65 1.41 -5.92
CA TYR A 12 11.95 0.96 -6.39
C TYR A 12 11.91 -0.50 -6.85
N LEU A 13 11.33 -1.39 -6.06
CA LEU A 13 11.20 -2.80 -6.42
C LEU A 13 10.32 -2.99 -7.67
N TRP A 14 9.16 -2.34 -7.69
CA TRP A 14 8.23 -2.41 -8.81
C TRP A 14 8.84 -1.86 -10.10
N PHE A 15 9.49 -0.70 -10.02
CA PHE A 15 10.13 -0.06 -11.17
C PHE A 15 11.36 -0.85 -11.66
N SER A 16 12.16 -1.40 -10.76
CA SER A 16 13.30 -2.24 -11.10
C SER A 16 12.86 -3.49 -11.85
N GLN A 17 11.83 -4.17 -11.39
CA GLN A 17 11.25 -5.32 -12.08
C GLN A 17 10.75 -4.93 -13.47
N TYR A 18 10.02 -3.82 -13.57
CA TYR A 18 9.53 -3.31 -14.85
C TYR A 18 10.67 -3.03 -15.83
N MET A 19 11.71 -2.32 -15.38
CA MET A 19 12.85 -1.96 -16.20
C MET A 19 13.65 -3.17 -16.68
N LEU A 20 13.87 -4.15 -15.81
CA LEU A 20 14.58 -5.38 -16.17
C LEU A 20 13.83 -6.16 -17.25
N ILE A 21 12.54 -6.36 -17.09
CA ILE A 21 11.71 -7.09 -18.05
C ILE A 21 11.58 -6.31 -19.37
N TRP A 22 11.43 -4.99 -19.30
CA TRP A 22 11.36 -4.14 -20.48
C TRP A 22 12.69 -4.16 -21.27
N TYR A 23 13.83 -4.10 -20.57
CA TYR A 23 15.15 -4.10 -21.20
C TYR A 23 15.51 -5.46 -21.79
N ALA A 24 15.28 -6.55 -21.06
CA ALA A 24 15.57 -7.91 -21.51
C ALA A 24 14.67 -8.36 -22.67
N ASN A 25 13.43 -7.88 -22.69
CA ASN A 25 12.41 -8.15 -23.72
C ASN A 25 12.21 -9.64 -24.03
N ILE A 26 12.31 -10.48 -22.99
CA ILE A 26 12.08 -11.92 -23.10
C ILE A 26 10.58 -12.17 -23.22
N PRO A 27 10.07 -12.89 -24.23
CA PRO A 27 8.63 -13.06 -24.50
C PRO A 27 7.85 -13.62 -23.30
N GLU A 28 8.41 -14.56 -22.56
CA GLU A 28 7.80 -15.20 -21.41
C GLU A 28 7.57 -14.22 -20.26
N GLU A 29 8.52 -13.30 -20.05
CA GLU A 29 8.46 -12.30 -18.98
C GLU A 29 7.62 -11.08 -19.39
N THR A 30 7.71 -10.65 -20.64
CA THR A 30 6.87 -9.54 -21.15
C THR A 30 5.38 -9.87 -21.13
N ALA A 31 5.03 -11.15 -21.18
CA ALA A 31 3.65 -11.62 -21.02
C ALA A 31 3.03 -11.21 -19.67
N TYR A 32 3.83 -10.91 -18.65
CA TYR A 32 3.36 -10.41 -17.37
C TYR A 32 2.85 -8.97 -17.46
N PHE A 33 3.59 -8.07 -18.10
CA PHE A 33 3.23 -6.63 -18.16
C PHE A 33 2.28 -6.28 -19.29
N LYS A 34 2.31 -7.01 -20.40
CA LYS A 34 1.51 -6.72 -21.59
C LYS A 34 0.00 -6.64 -21.30
N PRO A 35 -0.64 -7.61 -20.62
CA PRO A 35 -2.06 -7.51 -20.25
C PRO A 35 -2.37 -6.37 -19.29
N ARG A 36 -1.40 -5.98 -18.43
CA ARG A 36 -1.55 -4.93 -17.43
C ARG A 36 -1.45 -3.53 -18.01
N GLN A 37 -0.70 -3.38 -19.10
CA GLN A 37 -0.52 -2.09 -19.78
C GLN A 37 -1.50 -1.86 -20.93
N GLN A 38 -2.16 -2.93 -21.36
CA GLN A 38 -3.11 -2.89 -22.47
C GLN A 38 -4.52 -3.26 -21.98
N GLY A 39 -5.53 -2.78 -22.69
CA GLY A 39 -6.92 -3.10 -22.36
C GLY A 39 -7.42 -2.47 -21.05
N PRO A 40 -8.38 -3.12 -20.38
CA PRO A 40 -9.09 -2.56 -19.23
C PRO A 40 -8.21 -2.40 -17.98
N TYR A 41 -7.16 -3.23 -17.83
CA TYR A 41 -6.25 -3.15 -16.69
C TYR A 41 -5.29 -1.97 -16.72
N ARG A 42 -5.16 -1.28 -17.85
CA ARG A 42 -4.29 -0.10 -18.02
C ARG A 42 -4.60 0.99 -16.99
N THR A 43 -5.86 1.27 -16.77
CA THR A 43 -6.29 2.30 -15.80
C THR A 43 -5.87 1.91 -14.39
N ILE A 44 -6.06 0.64 -14.00
CA ILE A 44 -5.66 0.14 -12.67
C ILE A 44 -4.14 0.18 -12.51
N PHE A 45 -3.38 -0.13 -13.55
CA PHE A 45 -1.92 -0.08 -13.56
C PHE A 45 -1.37 1.31 -13.23
N PHE A 46 -1.87 2.34 -13.90
CA PHE A 46 -1.44 3.71 -13.63
C PHE A 46 -2.00 4.26 -12.32
N LEU A 47 -3.23 3.90 -11.96
CA LEU A 47 -3.83 4.29 -10.68
C LEU A 47 -3.04 3.72 -9.50
N ASN A 48 -2.58 2.48 -9.61
CA ASN A 48 -1.72 1.83 -8.62
C ASN A 48 -0.42 2.61 -8.39
N LEU A 49 0.26 3.04 -9.46
CA LEU A 49 1.46 3.86 -9.37
C LEU A 49 1.18 5.23 -8.72
N ILE A 50 0.06 5.85 -9.08
CA ILE A 50 -0.33 7.14 -8.50
C ILE A 50 -0.60 7.01 -7.00
N ILE A 51 -1.35 6.00 -6.59
CA ILE A 51 -1.75 5.83 -5.19
C ILE A 51 -0.57 5.39 -4.31
N ASN A 52 0.22 4.42 -4.74
CA ASN A 52 1.28 3.83 -3.90
C ASN A 52 2.60 4.60 -3.94
N PHE A 53 2.83 5.40 -4.97
CA PHE A 53 4.04 6.20 -5.10
C PHE A 53 3.77 7.70 -5.08
N LEU A 54 3.06 8.21 -6.09
CA LEU A 54 2.96 9.64 -6.31
C LEU A 54 2.24 10.36 -5.17
N ALA A 55 1.14 9.80 -4.68
CA ALA A 55 0.37 10.39 -3.59
C ALA A 55 1.17 10.46 -2.27
N PRO A 56 1.76 9.37 -1.75
CA PRO A 56 2.60 9.46 -0.55
C PRO A 56 3.84 10.31 -0.76
N LEU A 57 4.46 10.30 -1.94
CA LEU A 57 5.61 11.13 -2.23
C LEU A 57 5.25 12.62 -2.11
N LEU A 58 4.23 13.09 -2.82
CA LEU A 58 3.84 14.49 -2.84
C LEU A 58 3.30 14.97 -1.48
N ILE A 59 2.43 14.16 -0.84
CA ILE A 59 1.81 14.55 0.43
C ILE A 59 2.84 14.57 1.56
N PHE A 60 3.72 13.56 1.63
CA PHE A 60 4.68 13.44 2.70
C PHE A 60 6.04 14.12 2.43
N MET A 61 6.24 14.76 1.28
CA MET A 61 7.39 15.64 1.09
C MET A 61 7.40 16.77 2.13
N ARG A 62 6.23 17.31 2.43
CA ARG A 62 6.07 18.39 3.40
C ARG A 62 6.19 17.88 4.84
N ARG A 63 7.06 18.49 5.65
CA ARG A 63 7.29 18.10 7.04
C ARG A 63 6.03 18.22 7.91
N SER A 64 5.21 19.26 7.69
CA SER A 64 3.96 19.50 8.41
C SER A 64 2.93 18.39 8.17
N SER A 65 2.84 17.86 6.94
CA SER A 65 1.90 16.78 6.60
C SER A 65 2.20 15.48 7.36
N LYS A 66 3.48 15.19 7.61
CA LYS A 66 3.91 14.02 8.39
C LYS A 66 3.55 14.09 9.88
N ARG A 67 3.21 15.28 10.38
CA ARG A 67 2.83 15.53 11.79
C ARG A 67 1.32 15.62 12.00
N ASN A 68 0.56 15.80 10.93
CA ASN A 68 -0.88 15.90 10.98
C ASN A 68 -1.50 14.49 10.95
N TYR A 69 -2.15 14.08 12.06
CA TYR A 69 -2.78 12.78 12.19
C TYR A 69 -3.84 12.52 11.10
N THR A 70 -4.65 13.50 10.77
CA THR A 70 -5.69 13.37 9.74
C THR A 70 -5.08 13.04 8.38
N THR A 71 -4.02 13.77 8.00
CA THR A 71 -3.31 13.55 6.73
C THR A 71 -2.64 12.18 6.71
N VAL A 72 -1.99 11.79 7.80
CA VAL A 72 -1.33 10.48 7.89
C VAL A 72 -2.35 9.35 7.82
N THR A 73 -3.47 9.44 8.55
CA THR A 73 -4.53 8.43 8.51
C THR A 73 -5.14 8.30 7.11
N PHE A 74 -5.42 9.42 6.46
CA PHE A 74 -5.95 9.43 5.10
C PHE A 74 -5.00 8.72 4.11
N VAL A 75 -3.69 9.06 4.15
CA VAL A 75 -2.71 8.41 3.27
C VAL A 75 -2.54 6.93 3.60
N CYS A 76 -2.62 6.53 4.88
CA CYS A 76 -2.58 5.12 5.25
C CYS A 76 -3.74 4.33 4.64
N ILE A 77 -4.96 4.85 4.73
CA ILE A 77 -6.16 4.21 4.14
C ILE A 77 -6.00 4.13 2.62
N LEU A 78 -5.55 5.23 2.00
CA LEU A 78 -5.32 5.27 0.55
C LEU A 78 -4.28 4.24 0.10
N MET A 79 -3.18 4.07 0.84
CA MET A 79 -2.15 3.08 0.54
C MET A 79 -2.64 1.64 0.74
N VAL A 80 -3.43 1.37 1.78
CA VAL A 80 -4.04 0.03 1.97
C VAL A 80 -4.91 -0.31 0.76
N PHE A 81 -5.72 0.64 0.30
CA PHE A 81 -6.52 0.47 -0.91
C PHE A 81 -5.65 0.29 -2.16
N GLY A 82 -4.57 1.07 -2.31
CA GLY A 82 -3.63 0.96 -3.42
C GLY A 82 -2.92 -0.39 -3.47
N HIS A 83 -2.48 -0.92 -2.32
CA HIS A 83 -1.89 -2.26 -2.27
C HIS A 83 -2.92 -3.37 -2.55
N TRP A 84 -4.18 -3.19 -2.13
CA TRP A 84 -5.24 -4.11 -2.52
C TRP A 84 -5.44 -4.13 -4.04
N LEU A 85 -5.43 -2.97 -4.71
CA LEU A 85 -5.49 -2.89 -6.18
C LEU A 85 -4.27 -3.54 -6.85
N ASP A 86 -3.09 -3.42 -6.23
CA ASP A 86 -1.87 -4.06 -6.72
C ASP A 86 -1.99 -5.58 -6.71
N PHE A 87 -2.40 -6.16 -5.58
CA PHE A 87 -2.67 -7.59 -5.48
C PHE A 87 -3.80 -8.04 -6.42
N TYR A 88 -4.87 -7.27 -6.54
CA TYR A 88 -5.94 -7.55 -7.48
C TYR A 88 -5.38 -7.68 -8.90
N GLN A 89 -4.59 -6.69 -9.35
CA GLN A 89 -3.99 -6.71 -10.67
C GLN A 89 -2.99 -7.86 -10.85
N MET A 90 -2.24 -8.22 -9.81
CA MET A 90 -1.32 -9.35 -9.86
C MET A 90 -2.03 -10.67 -10.12
N VAL A 91 -3.18 -10.88 -9.47
CA VAL A 91 -3.93 -12.14 -9.53
C VAL A 91 -4.80 -12.21 -10.79
N PHE A 92 -5.56 -11.17 -11.08
CA PHE A 92 -6.61 -11.22 -12.09
C PHE A 92 -6.15 -10.90 -13.52
N ALA A 93 -5.13 -10.06 -13.71
CA ALA A 93 -4.69 -9.66 -15.05
C ALA A 93 -4.06 -10.80 -15.87
N GLY A 94 -3.67 -11.91 -15.26
CA GLY A 94 -3.16 -13.09 -15.95
C GLY A 94 -4.29 -13.94 -16.56
N PRO A 95 -5.23 -14.47 -15.72
CA PRO A 95 -6.33 -15.32 -16.18
C PRO A 95 -7.40 -14.55 -16.98
N PHE A 96 -7.78 -13.33 -16.53
CA PHE A 96 -8.88 -12.55 -17.11
C PHE A 96 -8.35 -11.37 -17.95
N LYS A 97 -7.70 -11.68 -19.06
CA LYS A 97 -7.01 -10.70 -19.92
C LYS A 97 -7.92 -9.61 -20.51
N GLU A 98 -9.19 -9.93 -20.76
CA GLU A 98 -10.11 -9.07 -21.53
C GLU A 98 -11.11 -8.30 -20.67
N HIS A 99 -11.39 -8.75 -19.46
CA HIS A 99 -12.40 -8.17 -18.59
C HIS A 99 -11.88 -7.90 -17.19
N VAL A 100 -12.16 -6.70 -16.65
CA VAL A 100 -11.98 -6.42 -15.24
C VAL A 100 -13.30 -6.74 -14.55
N GLU A 101 -13.35 -7.86 -13.86
CA GLU A 101 -14.52 -8.28 -13.09
C GLU A 101 -14.31 -7.95 -11.61
N LEU A 102 -14.47 -6.68 -11.25
CA LEU A 102 -14.56 -6.28 -9.84
C LEU A 102 -15.96 -6.63 -9.34
N GLY A 103 -16.07 -7.77 -8.68
CA GLY A 103 -17.31 -8.27 -8.10
C GLY A 103 -17.50 -7.85 -6.63
N ILE A 104 -18.72 -7.99 -6.14
CA ILE A 104 -19.06 -7.76 -4.73
C ILE A 104 -18.28 -8.71 -3.80
N PHE A 105 -17.90 -9.89 -4.29
CA PHE A 105 -17.12 -10.88 -3.55
C PHE A 105 -15.70 -10.40 -3.26
N ASP A 106 -15.06 -9.67 -4.18
CA ASP A 106 -13.69 -9.14 -4.00
C ASP A 106 -13.66 -8.13 -2.87
N PHE A 107 -14.65 -7.24 -2.84
CA PHE A 107 -14.82 -6.30 -1.72
C PHE A 107 -15.18 -7.00 -0.41
N GLY A 108 -16.05 -8.01 -0.47
CA GLY A 108 -16.45 -8.81 0.69
C GLY A 108 -15.26 -9.51 1.34
N VAL A 109 -14.41 -10.14 0.55
CA VAL A 109 -13.19 -10.80 1.03
C VAL A 109 -12.20 -9.79 1.60
N ALA A 110 -11.96 -8.67 0.90
CA ALA A 110 -11.08 -7.61 1.37
C ALA A 110 -11.54 -7.04 2.74
N LEU A 111 -12.83 -6.72 2.86
CA LEU A 111 -13.41 -6.23 4.11
C LEU A 111 -13.36 -7.29 5.23
N GLY A 112 -13.54 -8.57 4.91
CA GLY A 112 -13.40 -9.68 5.85
C GLY A 112 -12.01 -9.74 6.46
N PHE A 113 -10.95 -9.64 5.63
CA PHE A 113 -9.57 -9.62 6.12
C PHE A 113 -9.25 -8.35 6.92
N VAL A 114 -9.71 -7.19 6.48
CA VAL A 114 -9.56 -5.94 7.25
C VAL A 114 -10.22 -6.07 8.61
N GLY A 115 -11.46 -6.58 8.66
CA GLY A 115 -12.19 -6.83 9.91
C GLY A 115 -11.46 -7.80 10.84
N LEU A 116 -10.91 -8.89 10.28
CA LEU A 116 -10.13 -9.87 11.03
C LEU A 116 -8.87 -9.26 11.66
N ILE A 117 -8.10 -8.50 10.87
CA ILE A 117 -6.89 -7.81 11.35
C ILE A 117 -7.24 -6.81 12.44
N MET A 118 -8.29 -6.01 12.25
CA MET A 118 -8.75 -5.04 13.25
C MET A 118 -9.20 -5.75 14.54
N PHE A 119 -9.93 -6.85 14.43
CA PHE A 119 -10.37 -7.63 15.59
C PHE A 119 -9.19 -8.21 16.38
N VAL A 120 -8.26 -8.87 15.71
CA VAL A 120 -7.07 -9.47 16.35
C VAL A 120 -6.20 -8.40 16.99
N THR A 121 -5.94 -7.31 16.27
CA THR A 121 -5.13 -6.18 16.77
C THR A 121 -5.80 -5.51 17.96
N GLY A 122 -7.09 -5.21 17.88
CA GLY A 122 -7.84 -4.59 18.97
C GLY A 122 -7.88 -5.47 20.23
N ARG A 123 -8.10 -6.78 20.05
CA ARG A 123 -8.07 -7.75 21.14
C ARG A 123 -6.69 -7.87 21.81
N THR A 124 -5.63 -7.80 20.99
CA THR A 124 -4.25 -7.86 21.52
C THR A 124 -3.89 -6.59 22.26
N LEU A 125 -4.22 -5.42 21.72
CA LEU A 125 -3.98 -4.12 22.37
C LEU A 125 -4.74 -3.98 23.69
N ALA A 126 -5.95 -4.56 23.79
CA ALA A 126 -6.73 -4.56 25.02
C ALA A 126 -6.11 -5.42 26.15
N LYS A 127 -5.28 -6.41 25.80
CA LYS A 127 -4.62 -7.29 26.79
C LYS A 127 -3.38 -6.68 27.43
N TYR A 128 -2.70 -5.79 26.75
CA TYR A 128 -1.41 -5.27 27.16
C TYR A 128 -1.45 -3.77 27.41
N PRO A 129 -0.73 -3.26 28.43
CA PRO A 129 -0.65 -1.81 28.66
C PRO A 129 0.05 -1.14 27.48
N LEU A 130 -0.61 -0.14 26.88
CA LEU A 130 -0.09 0.60 25.73
C LEU A 130 1.08 1.53 26.10
N ILE A 131 1.26 1.83 27.39
CA ILE A 131 2.33 2.68 27.91
C ILE A 131 3.22 1.83 28.83
N ALA A 132 4.51 1.88 28.58
CA ALA A 132 5.52 1.19 29.40
C ALA A 132 5.62 1.86 30.78
N LYS A 133 4.88 1.37 31.78
CA LYS A 133 4.75 2.00 33.11
C LYS A 133 6.06 2.22 33.86
N ASN A 134 7.10 1.41 33.62
CA ASN A 134 8.38 1.46 34.36
C ASN A 134 9.56 1.88 33.47
N HIS A 135 9.32 2.61 32.37
CA HIS A 135 10.39 3.06 31.52
C HIS A 135 11.10 4.29 32.15
N PRO A 136 12.42 4.28 32.35
CA PRO A 136 13.14 5.35 33.03
C PRO A 136 12.99 6.73 32.33
N PHE A 137 12.90 6.75 31.01
CA PHE A 137 12.75 7.96 30.20
C PHE A 137 11.30 8.29 29.83
N LEU A 138 10.30 7.72 30.51
CA LEU A 138 8.89 7.97 30.18
C LEU A 138 8.51 9.45 30.32
N LYS A 139 8.98 10.14 31.38
CA LYS A 139 8.71 11.56 31.62
C LYS A 139 9.31 12.43 30.51
N GLU A 140 10.52 12.17 30.09
CA GLU A 140 11.19 12.89 29.00
C GLU A 140 10.50 12.67 27.67
N SER A 141 10.03 11.44 27.39
CA SER A 141 9.29 11.10 26.19
C SER A 141 7.95 11.84 26.06
N ILE A 142 7.25 12.10 27.17
CA ILE A 142 5.97 12.84 27.20
C ILE A 142 6.21 14.32 26.90
N ILE A 143 7.31 14.89 27.37
CA ILE A 143 7.64 16.32 27.22
C ILE A 143 8.29 16.61 25.87
N HIS A 144 8.87 15.60 25.22
CA HIS A 144 9.57 15.77 23.96
C HIS A 144 8.62 15.99 22.78
N HIS A 145 8.46 17.24 22.40
CA HIS A 145 7.77 17.63 21.18
C HIS A 145 8.75 17.63 19.99
N THR A 146 8.68 16.60 19.15
CA THR A 146 9.46 16.53 17.90
C THR A 146 8.84 17.33 16.77
#